data_110669f670d11009682cf3669435002d
#
_entry.id   110669f670d11009682cf3669435002d
#
_cell.length_a   1.000
_cell.length_b   1.000
_cell.length_c   1.000
_cell.angle_alpha   90.00
_cell.angle_beta   90.00
_cell.angle_gamma   90.00
#
_symmetry.space_group_name_H-M   'P 1'
#
loop_
_entity.id
_entity.type
_entity.pdbx_description
1 polymer ?
#
loop_
_entity_poly.entity_id
_entity_poly.type
_entity_poly.pdbx_seq_one_letter_code
_entity_poly.pdbx_strand_id
1 'polypeptide(L)'
;MKRLLAGIALCAALVSGAYAATTTMTAAPTESWTVTNYYKQAVYDPKESKIGDIDDVLVDKSGKVTGLVIGVGGFLGAGEKDVIVPYSAIKMSKRNDKWWLTLDETKDDLKNAPGFTYDKASTAWVPEKK
;
A
#
# COMPACT_ATOMS: atom_id res chain seq x y z
N MET A 1 -18.57 58.93 19.09
CA MET A 1 -18.36 58.36 19.64
C MET A 1 -18.71 57.19 19.81
N LYS A 2 -18.96 56.58 19.85
CA LYS A 2 -19.40 55.48 20.03
C LYS A 2 -19.37 54.60 19.09
N ARG A 3 -18.91 54.40 18.36
CA ARG A 3 -19.01 53.57 17.43
C ARG A 3 -18.05 52.62 17.37
N LEU A 4 -17.27 52.40 17.87
CA LEU A 4 -16.29 51.57 17.65
C LEU A 4 -16.40 50.32 18.14
N LEU A 5 -17.16 49.81 18.67
CA LEU A 5 -17.15 48.57 19.20
C LEU A 5 -17.40 47.52 18.32
N ALA A 6 -17.83 47.60 17.25
CA ALA A 6 -18.25 46.49 16.44
C ALA A 6 -17.17 45.58 15.96
N GLY A 7 -16.00 46.01 15.91
CA GLY A 7 -15.00 45.21 15.29
C GLY A 7 -14.63 44.00 16.01
N ILE A 8 -14.89 43.94 17.26
CA ILE A 8 -14.42 42.86 17.96
C ILE A 8 -15.10 41.59 17.72
N ALA A 9 -16.29 41.59 17.45
CA ALA A 9 -17.01 40.37 17.31
C ALA A 9 -16.55 39.55 16.16
N LEU A 10 -15.91 40.17 15.21
CA LEU A 10 -15.51 39.45 14.12
C LEU A 10 -14.49 38.44 14.41
N CYS A 11 -13.64 38.61 15.28
CA CYS A 11 -12.58 37.69 15.54
C CYS A 11 -13.06 36.32 15.95
N ALA A 12 -14.15 36.29 16.63
CA ALA A 12 -14.66 35.01 17.08
C ALA A 12 -15.11 34.13 15.92
N ALA A 13 -15.62 34.73 14.91
CA ALA A 13 -16.12 33.94 13.81
C ALA A 13 -15.01 33.25 13.05
N LEU A 14 -13.85 33.88 13.01
CA LEU A 14 -12.76 33.28 12.29
C LEU A 14 -12.29 32.01 12.92
N VAL A 15 -12.32 31.92 14.20
CA VAL A 15 -11.85 30.73 14.87
C VAL A 15 -12.74 29.55 14.58
N SER A 16 -14.02 29.74 14.51
CA SER A 16 -14.88 28.62 14.26
C SER A 16 -14.71 28.07 12.85
N GLY A 17 -14.24 28.87 11.93
CA GLY A 17 -14.00 28.38 10.59
C GLY A 17 -12.93 27.35 10.50
N ALA A 18 -12.07 27.26 11.52
CA ALA A 18 -10.99 26.29 11.51
C ALA A 18 -11.52 24.86 11.66
N TYR A 19 -12.73 24.69 12.08
CA TYR A 19 -13.28 23.36 12.28
C TYR A 19 -14.28 22.99 11.18
N ALA A 20 -13.91 23.21 9.96
CA ALA A 20 -14.78 22.84 8.86
C ALA A 20 -15.00 21.33 8.86
N ALA A 21 -16.21 20.92 8.57
CA ALA A 21 -16.54 19.51 8.53
C ALA A 21 -15.82 18.80 7.38
N THR A 22 -15.53 17.54 7.57
CA THR A 22 -14.97 16.72 6.51
C THR A 22 -16.01 16.53 5.42
N THR A 23 -15.60 16.73 4.18
CA THR A 23 -16.47 16.48 3.04
C THR A 23 -16.32 15.05 2.60
N THR A 24 -17.42 14.36 2.49
CA THR A 24 -17.39 12.98 1.98
C THR A 24 -17.50 13.01 0.46
N MET A 25 -16.96 11.99 -0.17
CA MET A 25 -17.05 11.86 -1.62
C MET A 25 -18.38 11.24 -2.00
N THR A 26 -18.96 11.70 -3.08
CA THR A 26 -20.21 11.14 -3.59
C THR A 26 -19.97 9.99 -4.57
N ALA A 27 -18.76 9.81 -5.01
CA ALA A 27 -18.37 8.71 -5.89
C ALA A 27 -16.89 8.45 -5.73
N ALA A 28 -16.44 7.25 -6.05
CA ALA A 28 -15.02 6.95 -6.06
C ALA A 28 -14.38 7.67 -7.24
N PRO A 29 -13.17 8.20 -7.07
CA PRO A 29 -12.46 8.82 -8.19
C PRO A 29 -12.28 7.82 -9.34
N THR A 30 -12.35 8.31 -10.56
CA THR A 30 -12.10 7.45 -11.72
C THR A 30 -10.65 6.99 -11.70
N GLU A 31 -10.40 5.86 -12.26
CA GLU A 31 -9.05 5.27 -12.30
C GLU A 31 -8.46 4.95 -10.94
N SER A 32 -9.31 4.78 -9.95
CA SER A 32 -8.86 4.36 -8.62
C SER A 32 -8.61 2.87 -8.58
N TRP A 33 -7.52 2.47 -7.93
CA TRP A 33 -7.25 1.07 -7.65
C TRP A 33 -7.58 0.83 -6.19
N THR A 34 -8.15 -0.30 -5.89
CA THR A 34 -8.42 -0.63 -4.48
C THR A 34 -7.27 -1.46 -3.94
N VAL A 35 -7.00 -1.34 -2.66
CA VAL A 35 -5.98 -2.16 -2.01
C VAL A 35 -6.32 -3.64 -2.14
N THR A 36 -7.61 -3.95 -2.19
CA THR A 36 -8.07 -5.32 -2.37
C THR A 36 -7.58 -5.96 -3.68
N ASN A 37 -7.30 -5.15 -4.69
CA ASN A 37 -6.80 -5.68 -5.95
C ASN A 37 -5.34 -6.13 -5.85
N TYR A 38 -4.67 -5.83 -4.75
CA TYR A 38 -3.29 -6.23 -4.49
C TYR A 38 -3.19 -7.16 -3.29
N TYR A 39 -3.78 -6.76 -2.17
CA TYR A 39 -3.64 -7.48 -0.91
C TYR A 39 -4.21 -8.89 -1.02
N LYS A 40 -3.41 -9.87 -0.66
CA LYS A 40 -3.77 -11.29 -0.71
C LYS A 40 -3.89 -11.86 -2.12
N GLN A 41 -3.55 -11.10 -3.14
CA GLN A 41 -3.62 -11.57 -4.51
C GLN A 41 -2.36 -12.33 -4.90
N ALA A 42 -2.52 -13.31 -5.77
CA ALA A 42 -1.40 -14.09 -6.27
C ALA A 42 -0.58 -13.29 -7.27
N VAL A 43 0.73 -13.50 -7.27
CA VAL A 43 1.65 -12.87 -8.20
C VAL A 43 2.31 -13.97 -9.02
N TYR A 44 2.41 -13.75 -10.32
CA TYR A 44 2.92 -14.74 -11.26
C TYR A 44 4.17 -14.23 -11.97
N ASP A 45 5.01 -15.17 -12.40
CA ASP A 45 6.20 -14.84 -13.18
C ASP A 45 5.84 -14.74 -14.68
N PRO A 46 6.79 -14.39 -15.55
CA PRO A 46 6.50 -14.27 -16.98
C PRO A 46 6.04 -15.58 -17.63
N LYS A 47 6.33 -16.71 -17.02
CA LYS A 47 5.89 -18.01 -17.53
C LYS A 47 4.58 -18.46 -16.92
N GLU A 48 3.91 -17.55 -16.21
CA GLU A 48 2.62 -17.80 -15.57
C GLU A 48 2.66 -18.81 -14.42
N SER A 49 3.84 -18.99 -13.82
CA SER A 49 3.97 -19.79 -12.61
C SER A 49 3.78 -18.87 -11.40
N LYS A 50 3.07 -19.35 -10.41
CA LYS A 50 2.81 -18.56 -9.21
C LYS A 50 4.09 -18.36 -8.41
N ILE A 51 4.42 -17.11 -8.09
CA ILE A 51 5.55 -16.76 -7.27
C ILE A 51 5.14 -16.81 -5.80
N GLY A 52 4.02 -16.19 -5.49
CA GLY A 52 3.53 -16.09 -4.11
C GLY A 52 2.31 -15.21 -4.02
N ASP A 53 2.02 -14.73 -2.82
CA ASP A 53 0.86 -13.88 -2.57
C ASP A 53 1.31 -12.57 -1.95
N ILE A 54 0.58 -11.50 -2.20
CA ILE A 54 0.89 -10.21 -1.59
C ILE A 54 0.40 -10.22 -0.15
N ASP A 55 1.33 -10.12 0.78
CA ASP A 55 1.03 -10.15 2.21
C ASP A 55 0.80 -8.76 2.81
N ASP A 56 1.31 -7.73 2.18
CA ASP A 56 1.10 -6.37 2.68
C ASP A 56 1.37 -5.34 1.58
N VAL A 57 0.86 -4.14 1.78
CA VAL A 57 1.04 -3.02 0.87
C VAL A 57 1.70 -1.90 1.67
N LEU A 58 2.86 -1.43 1.22
CA LEU A 58 3.60 -0.38 1.92
C LEU A 58 3.20 1.00 1.40
N VAL A 59 2.88 1.87 2.33
CA VAL A 59 2.38 3.20 2.02
C VAL A 59 3.23 4.22 2.76
N ASP A 60 3.67 5.26 2.08
CA ASP A 60 4.49 6.29 2.73
C ASP A 60 3.60 7.31 3.45
N LYS A 61 4.24 8.29 4.09
CA LYS A 61 3.51 9.29 4.88
C LYS A 61 2.58 10.16 4.06
N SER A 62 2.80 10.25 2.76
CA SER A 62 1.92 11.03 1.90
C SER A 62 0.71 10.24 1.41
N GLY A 63 0.68 8.94 1.73
CA GLY A 63 -0.41 8.08 1.29
C GLY A 63 -0.12 7.36 -0.02
N LYS A 64 1.11 7.44 -0.51
CA LYS A 64 1.47 6.81 -1.77
C LYS A 64 1.95 5.38 -1.53
N VAL A 65 1.52 4.45 -2.37
CA VAL A 65 1.98 3.07 -2.32
C VAL A 65 3.41 3.03 -2.84
N THR A 66 4.33 2.54 -2.03
CA THR A 66 5.75 2.50 -2.38
C THR A 66 6.26 1.10 -2.67
N GLY A 67 5.70 0.09 -2.03
CA GLY A 67 6.17 -1.27 -2.23
C GLY A 67 5.12 -2.29 -1.86
N LEU A 68 5.40 -3.54 -2.20
CA LEU A 68 4.52 -4.65 -1.90
C LEU A 68 5.35 -5.75 -1.26
N VAL A 69 4.81 -6.34 -0.19
CA VAL A 69 5.46 -7.48 0.47
C VAL A 69 4.85 -8.74 -0.14
N ILE A 70 5.70 -9.59 -0.68
CA ILE A 70 5.26 -10.83 -1.32
C ILE A 70 5.76 -12.01 -0.50
N GLY A 71 4.84 -12.86 -0.07
CA GLY A 71 5.19 -14.09 0.62
C GLY A 71 5.48 -15.16 -0.41
N VAL A 72 6.74 -15.54 -0.54
CA VAL A 72 7.20 -16.52 -1.49
C VAL A 72 7.43 -17.83 -0.79
N GLY A 73 6.65 -18.84 -1.13
CA GLY A 73 6.75 -20.14 -0.48
C GLY A 73 7.36 -21.20 -1.37
N GLY A 74 7.43 -22.41 -0.83
CA GLY A 74 7.85 -23.55 -1.62
C GLY A 74 9.35 -23.75 -1.73
N PHE A 75 10.15 -23.10 -0.89
CA PHE A 75 11.58 -23.36 -0.82
C PHE A 75 11.79 -24.54 0.12
N LEU A 76 12.51 -25.53 -0.35
CA LEU A 76 12.77 -26.72 0.44
C LEU A 76 13.40 -26.36 1.79
N GLY A 77 12.76 -26.79 2.87
CA GLY A 77 13.27 -26.60 4.23
C GLY A 77 13.23 -25.21 4.78
N ALA A 78 12.78 -24.24 4.00
CA ALA A 78 12.82 -22.85 4.41
C ALA A 78 11.43 -22.23 4.66
N GLY A 79 10.39 -22.87 4.21
CA GLY A 79 9.04 -22.31 4.36
C GLY A 79 8.86 -21.07 3.51
N GLU A 80 8.05 -20.15 3.99
CA GLU A 80 7.74 -18.93 3.26
C GLU A 80 8.75 -17.82 3.57
N LYS A 81 9.07 -17.04 2.58
CA LYS A 81 9.98 -15.92 2.72
C LYS A 81 9.25 -14.67 2.23
N ASP A 82 9.28 -13.62 3.02
CA ASP A 82 8.68 -12.35 2.62
C ASP A 82 9.74 -11.46 1.99
N VAL A 83 9.49 -11.03 0.76
CA VAL A 83 10.38 -10.12 0.06
C VAL A 83 9.61 -8.84 -0.25
N ILE A 84 10.31 -7.74 -0.45
CA ILE A 84 9.67 -6.46 -0.76
C ILE A 84 10.11 -6.03 -2.14
N VAL A 85 9.14 -5.73 -3.00
CA VAL A 85 9.42 -5.21 -4.33
C VAL A 85 8.80 -3.82 -4.47
N PRO A 86 9.39 -2.95 -5.30
CA PRO A 86 8.78 -1.64 -5.54
C PRO A 86 7.40 -1.82 -6.16
N TYR A 87 6.49 -0.91 -5.83
CA TYR A 87 5.15 -0.97 -6.39
C TYR A 87 5.19 -1.02 -7.93
N SER A 88 6.10 -0.26 -8.55
CA SER A 88 6.21 -0.20 -10.01
C SER A 88 6.65 -1.51 -10.65
N ALA A 89 7.17 -2.45 -9.87
CA ALA A 89 7.61 -3.73 -10.42
C ALA A 89 6.45 -4.67 -10.72
N ILE A 90 5.30 -4.45 -10.09
CA ILE A 90 4.13 -5.29 -10.32
C ILE A 90 3.32 -4.71 -11.45
N LYS A 91 3.01 -5.55 -12.44
CA LYS A 91 2.18 -5.17 -13.57
C LYS A 91 0.81 -5.81 -13.42
N MET A 92 -0.23 -5.04 -13.67
CA MET A 92 -1.59 -5.53 -13.58
C MET A 92 -2.22 -5.61 -14.95
N SER A 93 -2.89 -6.71 -15.21
CA SER A 93 -3.68 -6.88 -16.42
C SER A 93 -4.97 -7.57 -16.04
N LYS A 94 -5.91 -7.67 -16.96
CA LYS A 94 -7.16 -8.38 -16.68
C LYS A 94 -7.23 -9.66 -17.49
N ARG A 95 -7.69 -10.73 -16.84
CA ARG A 95 -7.97 -12.00 -17.48
C ARG A 95 -9.31 -12.51 -16.97
N ASN A 96 -10.26 -12.72 -17.84
CA ASN A 96 -11.58 -13.21 -17.47
C ASN A 96 -12.20 -12.37 -16.34
N ASP A 97 -12.12 -11.05 -16.51
CA ASP A 97 -12.65 -10.07 -15.55
C ASP A 97 -11.98 -10.08 -14.17
N LYS A 98 -10.85 -10.76 -14.05
CA LYS A 98 -10.07 -10.76 -12.80
C LYS A 98 -8.73 -10.09 -13.02
N TRP A 99 -8.22 -9.46 -11.99
CA TRP A 99 -6.90 -8.87 -12.06
C TRP A 99 -5.84 -9.94 -12.02
N TRP A 100 -4.86 -9.79 -12.88
CA TRP A 100 -3.74 -10.72 -13.00
C TRP A 100 -2.46 -9.93 -12.76
N LEU A 101 -1.76 -10.27 -11.68
CA LEU A 101 -0.57 -9.55 -11.28
C LEU A 101 0.67 -10.32 -11.67
N THR A 102 1.61 -9.64 -12.32
CA THR A 102 2.86 -10.27 -12.75
C THR A 102 4.06 -9.47 -12.25
N LEU A 103 5.15 -10.19 -12.04
CA LEU A 103 6.43 -9.64 -11.66
C LEU A 103 7.46 -10.26 -12.60
N ASP A 104 8.36 -9.43 -13.12
CA ASP A 104 9.37 -9.91 -14.07
C ASP A 104 10.54 -10.55 -13.32
N GLU A 105 10.25 -11.51 -12.50
CA GLU A 105 11.20 -12.27 -11.70
C GLU A 105 10.64 -13.67 -11.54
N THR A 106 11.50 -14.64 -11.29
CA THR A 106 11.03 -15.99 -10.98
C THR A 106 11.15 -16.24 -9.48
N LYS A 107 10.55 -17.32 -9.03
CA LYS A 107 10.68 -17.71 -7.63
C LYS A 107 12.17 -17.96 -7.30
N ASP A 108 12.92 -18.55 -8.21
CA ASP A 108 14.35 -18.77 -7.99
C ASP A 108 15.13 -17.46 -7.86
N ASP A 109 14.77 -16.46 -8.63
CA ASP A 109 15.43 -15.15 -8.52
C ASP A 109 15.20 -14.57 -7.13
N LEU A 110 14.01 -14.73 -6.59
CA LEU A 110 13.67 -14.17 -5.29
C LEU A 110 14.23 -14.98 -4.12
N LYS A 111 14.68 -16.21 -4.39
CA LYS A 111 15.28 -17.06 -3.37
C LYS A 111 16.47 -16.38 -2.71
N ASN A 112 17.25 -15.62 -3.47
CA ASN A 112 18.42 -14.93 -2.96
C ASN A 112 18.16 -13.48 -2.56
N ALA A 113 16.93 -13.02 -2.70
CA ALA A 113 16.58 -11.66 -2.31
C ALA A 113 16.53 -11.52 -0.79
N PRO A 114 16.76 -10.33 -0.24
CA PRO A 114 16.66 -10.14 1.20
C PRO A 114 15.27 -10.48 1.71
N GLY A 115 15.19 -11.19 2.82
CA GLY A 115 13.93 -11.49 3.47
C GLY A 115 13.60 -10.45 4.52
N PHE A 116 12.32 -10.32 4.83
CA PHE A 116 11.83 -9.36 5.80
C PHE A 116 10.87 -10.03 6.77
N THR A 117 10.70 -9.43 7.92
CA THR A 117 9.75 -9.91 8.92
C THR A 117 9.01 -8.70 9.48
N TYR A 118 7.77 -8.88 9.84
CA TYR A 118 6.98 -7.80 10.41
C TYR A 118 7.30 -7.68 11.89
N ASP A 119 7.74 -6.50 12.31
CA ASP A 119 8.04 -6.23 13.71
C ASP A 119 6.86 -5.52 14.34
N LYS A 120 6.18 -6.19 15.24
CA LYS A 120 5.00 -5.63 15.89
C LYS A 120 5.32 -4.45 16.78
N ALA A 121 6.51 -4.40 17.34
CA ALA A 121 6.88 -3.31 18.23
C ALA A 121 7.05 -2.00 17.47
N SER A 122 7.70 -2.03 16.32
CA SER A 122 7.85 -0.84 15.49
C SER A 122 6.75 -0.70 14.46
N THR A 123 5.88 -1.68 14.33
CA THR A 123 4.79 -1.73 13.34
C THR A 123 5.31 -1.54 11.92
N ALA A 124 6.42 -2.20 11.62
CA ALA A 124 7.07 -2.06 10.32
C ALA A 124 7.71 -3.38 9.88
N TRP A 125 7.92 -3.50 8.59
CA TRP A 125 8.67 -4.62 8.03
C TRP A 125 10.15 -4.30 8.15
N VAL A 126 10.90 -5.20 8.75
CA VAL A 126 12.35 -5.01 8.98
C VAL A 126 13.11 -6.17 8.36
N PRO A 127 14.40 -5.96 8.03
CA PRO A 127 15.20 -7.05 7.48
C PRO A 127 15.24 -8.25 8.42
N GLU A 128 15.12 -9.43 7.84
CA GLU A 128 15.18 -10.65 8.61
C GLU A 128 16.59 -10.86 9.15
N LYS A 129 16.69 -11.27 10.39
CA LYS A 129 18.01 -11.54 10.98
C LYS A 129 18.49 -12.90 10.54
N LYS A 130 19.75 -12.96 10.22
CA LYS A 130 20.39 -14.23 9.88
C LYS A 130 20.89 -14.94 11.11
#